data_049c6c9e5731d76a4f47ae42a8705761
#
_entry.id   049c6c9e5731d76a4f47ae42a8705761
#
_cell.length_a   1.000
_cell.length_b   1.000
_cell.length_c   1.000
_cell.angle_alpha   90.00
_cell.angle_beta   90.00
_cell.angle_gamma   90.00
#
_symmetry.space_group_name_H-M   'P 1'
#
loop_
_entity.id
_entity.type
_entity.pdbx_description
1 polymer ?
#
loop_
_entity_poly.entity_id
_entity_poly.type
_entity_poly.pdbx_seq_one_letter_code
_entity_poly.pdbx_strand_id
1 'polypeptide(L)'
;MELHEECGVFGVWAPDRDVARLTYFALHALQHRGQDSAGIAVGDGHTVLIRKDTGLVTEVFNNDDLNAMPGKVAIGHCRYGTAGAKGWESAQPHMSSIDETLIALAHNGTLVNFDSLREELSSRQISFRSHTDSEVAAQLIGYFTRRTHRLRTGIAATMNLIEGGYAMVLIRENALYAFRDPNGIRPLVLGHIGEEGENNWVVASETCALDIVGATYVREVAPGEIIRISDSGLSSEMGLSPRQQADCIFEQVYFSRPDSIISGRSVYSVRHQMGRQLAKETPADVDLVIGVPDSGVPAAEGFAQELDVTFGTGLIKNRYVARTFIQPTQQLRELGVRLKLNALSDVVAGKRIVMVDDSVVRGTTSKQIVQLLRDAGATEVHVRSASPKVIWPCFYGIDTADQHQLVAAKMSTEEICEYIGADSLGFLSLEGLLACVPSRGYCESCFSGKYPVEIPEDFHQRFLPENKPDNLHPSYTLKFDQVEQQLIDQGLMPSEQ
;
A
#
# COMPACT_ATOMS: atom_id res chain seq x y z
N MET A 1 -2.12 -17.59 5.46
CA MET A 1 -2.65 -16.48 4.64
C MET A 1 -1.65 -15.37 4.82
N GLU A 2 -0.97 -15.01 3.77
CA GLU A 2 0.07 -13.99 3.74
C GLU A 2 -0.50 -12.62 4.16
N LEU A 3 0.36 -11.70 4.58
CA LEU A 3 0.01 -10.27 4.64
C LEU A 3 -0.58 -9.89 3.29
N HIS A 4 -1.72 -9.26 3.30
CA HIS A 4 -2.39 -8.87 2.09
C HIS A 4 -1.93 -7.46 1.73
N GLU A 5 -1.65 -7.30 0.46
CA GLU A 5 -0.96 -6.20 -0.17
C GLU A 5 -1.82 -4.93 -0.18
N GLU A 6 -1.18 -3.80 -0.37
CA GLU A 6 -1.78 -2.49 -0.47
C GLU A 6 -2.02 -2.13 -1.93
N CYS A 7 -2.95 -1.19 -2.17
CA CYS A 7 -3.24 -0.67 -3.49
C CYS A 7 -2.04 0.06 -4.12
N GLY A 8 -1.99 0.08 -5.45
CA GLY A 8 -1.04 0.88 -6.23
C GLY A 8 -1.76 1.94 -7.05
N VAL A 9 -1.26 3.18 -7.02
CA VAL A 9 -1.76 4.29 -7.84
C VAL A 9 -0.70 4.76 -8.81
N PHE A 10 -1.13 5.18 -10.00
CA PHE A 10 -0.32 5.80 -11.02
C PHE A 10 -1.10 6.94 -11.68
N GLY A 11 -0.41 8.02 -12.05
CA GLY A 11 -0.95 9.12 -12.84
C GLY A 11 0.08 9.63 -13.82
N VAL A 12 -0.35 10.00 -15.03
CA VAL A 12 0.52 10.53 -16.09
C VAL A 12 -0.15 11.69 -16.81
N TRP A 13 0.62 12.73 -17.04
CA TRP A 13 0.34 13.83 -17.95
C TRP A 13 1.43 13.81 -19.02
N ALA A 14 1.08 13.45 -20.25
CA ALA A 14 2.00 13.38 -21.39
C ALA A 14 1.22 13.52 -22.71
N PRO A 15 0.92 14.75 -23.16
CA PRO A 15 0.00 15.02 -24.28
C PRO A 15 0.40 14.36 -25.60
N ASP A 16 1.70 14.15 -25.81
CA ASP A 16 2.26 13.61 -27.07
C ASP A 16 2.59 12.10 -26.96
N ARG A 17 2.08 11.42 -25.93
CA ARG A 17 2.36 10.00 -25.69
C ARG A 17 1.07 9.21 -25.49
N ASP A 18 1.14 7.90 -25.67
CA ASP A 18 0.04 6.98 -25.37
C ASP A 18 -0.08 6.78 -23.85
N VAL A 19 -0.84 7.67 -23.18
CA VAL A 19 -1.00 7.69 -21.73
C VAL A 19 -1.73 6.45 -21.20
N ALA A 20 -2.61 5.82 -21.99
CA ALA A 20 -3.29 4.58 -21.62
C ALA A 20 -2.29 3.43 -21.51
N ARG A 21 -1.39 3.27 -22.51
CA ARG A 21 -0.33 2.24 -22.47
C ARG A 21 0.71 2.51 -21.39
N LEU A 22 1.14 3.76 -21.20
CA LEU A 22 2.04 4.11 -20.10
C LEU A 22 1.43 3.70 -18.76
N THR A 23 0.14 4.00 -18.55
CA THR A 23 -0.57 3.60 -17.34
C THR A 23 -0.67 2.09 -17.18
N TYR A 24 -0.99 1.37 -18.26
CA TYR A 24 -1.01 -0.09 -18.26
C TYR A 24 0.33 -0.70 -17.81
N PHE A 25 1.46 -0.25 -18.38
CA PHE A 25 2.78 -0.75 -17.99
C PHE A 25 3.16 -0.38 -16.55
N ALA A 26 2.83 0.83 -16.11
CA ALA A 26 3.05 1.25 -14.74
C ALA A 26 2.25 0.40 -13.74
N LEU A 27 0.98 0.11 -14.04
CA LEU A 27 0.15 -0.77 -13.21
C LEU A 27 0.70 -2.20 -13.19
N HIS A 28 1.25 -2.69 -14.31
CA HIS A 28 1.91 -3.99 -14.34
C HIS A 28 3.14 -4.03 -13.41
N ALA A 29 3.92 -2.95 -13.33
CA ALA A 29 5.02 -2.82 -12.38
C ALA A 29 4.53 -2.75 -10.93
N LEU A 30 3.32 -2.21 -10.69
CA LEU A 30 2.68 -2.09 -9.37
C LEU A 30 1.76 -3.29 -9.03
N GLN A 31 1.68 -4.33 -9.88
CA GLN A 31 0.76 -5.47 -9.70
C GLN A 31 0.98 -6.22 -8.38
N HIS A 32 2.20 -6.18 -7.82
CA HIS A 32 2.51 -6.76 -6.51
C HIS A 32 1.71 -6.09 -5.38
N ARG A 33 1.24 -4.84 -5.55
CA ARG A 33 0.46 -4.09 -4.58
C ARG A 33 -1.02 -4.48 -4.58
N GLY A 34 -1.57 -4.98 -5.69
CA GLY A 34 -2.97 -5.36 -5.76
C GLY A 34 -3.28 -6.28 -6.94
N GLN A 35 -4.03 -7.36 -6.70
CA GLN A 35 -4.30 -8.42 -7.67
C GLN A 35 -5.79 -8.73 -7.87
N ASP A 36 -6.69 -8.04 -7.16
CA ASP A 36 -8.12 -8.38 -7.19
C ASP A 36 -8.91 -7.58 -8.24
N SER A 37 -8.48 -6.38 -8.55
CA SER A 37 -9.04 -5.58 -9.63
C SER A 37 -8.04 -4.54 -10.15
N ALA A 38 -8.26 -4.10 -11.38
CA ALA A 38 -7.49 -3.04 -12.00
C ALA A 38 -8.41 -2.07 -12.74
N GLY A 39 -7.97 -0.81 -12.89
CA GLY A 39 -8.70 0.18 -13.65
C GLY A 39 -7.83 1.31 -14.14
N ILE A 40 -8.21 1.87 -15.29
CA ILE A 40 -7.59 3.03 -15.92
C ILE A 40 -8.68 4.04 -16.25
N ALA A 41 -8.39 5.31 -15.99
CA ALA A 41 -9.19 6.43 -16.46
C ALA A 41 -8.32 7.36 -17.31
N VAL A 42 -8.84 7.81 -18.45
CA VAL A 42 -8.14 8.68 -19.42
C VAL A 42 -8.97 9.92 -19.71
N GLY A 43 -8.36 11.09 -19.64
CA GLY A 43 -8.95 12.37 -20.06
C GLY A 43 -8.45 12.75 -21.47
N ASP A 44 -9.38 12.99 -22.39
CA ASP A 44 -9.10 13.37 -23.77
C ASP A 44 -9.12 14.89 -24.03
N GLY A 45 -9.41 15.67 -23.00
CA GLY A 45 -9.61 17.13 -23.05
C GLY A 45 -11.08 17.55 -23.09
N HIS A 46 -12.02 16.63 -23.23
CA HIS A 46 -13.46 16.88 -23.28
C HIS A 46 -14.22 16.03 -22.25
N THR A 47 -13.79 14.77 -22.05
CA THR A 47 -14.42 13.84 -21.12
C THR A 47 -13.40 12.94 -20.46
N VAL A 48 -13.86 12.11 -19.52
CA VAL A 48 -13.07 11.06 -18.88
C VAL A 48 -13.64 9.69 -19.24
N LEU A 49 -12.83 8.88 -19.91
CA LEU A 49 -13.12 7.49 -20.24
C LEU A 49 -12.59 6.59 -19.15
N ILE A 50 -13.35 5.58 -18.72
CA ILE A 50 -12.93 4.63 -17.69
C ILE A 50 -13.17 3.20 -18.16
N ARG A 51 -12.13 2.38 -17.98
CA ARG A 51 -12.20 0.92 -18.05
C ARG A 51 -11.67 0.34 -16.73
N LYS A 52 -12.47 -0.53 -16.08
CA LYS A 52 -12.08 -1.21 -14.83
C LYS A 52 -12.86 -2.50 -14.69
N ASP A 53 -12.23 -3.50 -14.06
CA ASP A 53 -12.87 -4.78 -13.76
C ASP A 53 -12.10 -5.52 -12.65
N THR A 54 -12.63 -6.65 -12.22
CA THR A 54 -11.95 -7.61 -11.35
C THR A 54 -10.92 -8.42 -12.15
N GLY A 55 -9.77 -8.71 -11.54
CA GLY A 55 -8.69 -9.48 -12.15
C GLY A 55 -7.37 -8.72 -12.21
N LEU A 56 -6.35 -9.39 -12.73
CA LEU A 56 -5.03 -8.81 -12.95
C LEU A 56 -5.07 -7.77 -14.07
N VAL A 57 -4.09 -6.86 -14.10
CA VAL A 57 -3.95 -5.85 -15.15
C VAL A 57 -4.00 -6.47 -16.55
N THR A 58 -3.35 -7.62 -16.73
CA THR A 58 -3.32 -8.37 -18.01
C THR A 58 -4.63 -9.07 -18.37
N GLU A 59 -5.52 -9.26 -17.40
CA GLU A 59 -6.84 -9.87 -17.61
C GLU A 59 -7.90 -8.81 -17.90
N VAL A 60 -7.76 -7.63 -17.28
CA VAL A 60 -8.72 -6.52 -17.39
C VAL A 60 -8.54 -5.75 -18.71
N PHE A 61 -7.30 -5.63 -19.20
CA PHE A 61 -6.97 -4.81 -20.38
C PHE A 61 -6.37 -5.63 -21.50
N ASN A 62 -6.88 -5.39 -22.69
CA ASN A 62 -6.28 -5.86 -23.95
C ASN A 62 -5.90 -4.66 -24.85
N ASN A 63 -5.30 -4.94 -26.01
CA ASN A 63 -4.87 -3.89 -26.93
C ASN A 63 -6.02 -3.02 -27.47
N ASP A 64 -7.20 -3.61 -27.68
CA ASP A 64 -8.34 -2.88 -28.22
C ASP A 64 -8.93 -1.93 -27.16
N ASP A 65 -8.98 -2.36 -25.89
CA ASP A 65 -9.37 -1.51 -24.78
C ASP A 65 -8.45 -0.29 -24.66
N LEU A 66 -7.14 -0.48 -24.74
CA LEU A 66 -6.16 0.62 -24.64
C LEU A 66 -6.22 1.55 -25.86
N ASN A 67 -6.41 1.02 -27.06
CA ASN A 67 -6.58 1.82 -28.28
C ASN A 67 -7.85 2.67 -28.25
N ALA A 68 -8.90 2.21 -27.54
CA ALA A 68 -10.16 2.93 -27.41
C ALA A 68 -10.13 4.07 -26.36
N MET A 69 -8.98 4.27 -25.69
CA MET A 69 -8.80 5.27 -24.62
C MET A 69 -7.71 6.31 -24.99
N PRO A 70 -7.90 7.08 -26.08
CA PRO A 70 -6.96 8.15 -26.43
C PRO A 70 -7.07 9.30 -25.42
N GLY A 71 -5.96 9.99 -25.15
CA GLY A 71 -5.98 11.14 -24.25
C GLY A 71 -4.62 11.73 -23.97
N LYS A 72 -4.59 12.76 -23.11
CA LYS A 72 -3.39 13.50 -22.71
C LYS A 72 -3.00 13.21 -21.26
N VAL A 73 -3.94 12.73 -20.48
CA VAL A 73 -3.83 12.49 -19.06
C VAL A 73 -4.49 11.16 -18.71
N ALA A 74 -3.85 10.38 -17.84
CA ALA A 74 -4.44 9.16 -17.34
C ALA A 74 -4.10 8.92 -15.86
N ILE A 75 -4.98 8.16 -15.19
CA ILE A 75 -4.69 7.55 -13.89
C ILE A 75 -5.00 6.07 -13.94
N GLY A 76 -4.30 5.32 -13.11
CA GLY A 76 -4.50 3.88 -12.97
C GLY A 76 -4.45 3.44 -11.53
N HIS A 77 -5.09 2.28 -11.29
CA HIS A 77 -5.15 1.65 -9.99
C HIS A 77 -5.07 0.13 -10.12
N CYS A 78 -4.28 -0.51 -9.26
CA CYS A 78 -4.38 -1.93 -8.95
C CYS A 78 -4.79 -2.08 -7.49
N ARG A 79 -5.87 -2.85 -7.27
CA ARG A 79 -6.54 -2.95 -5.98
C ARG A 79 -6.30 -4.30 -5.33
N TYR A 80 -6.07 -4.24 -4.03
CA TYR A 80 -6.34 -5.34 -3.15
C TYR A 80 -7.70 -5.14 -2.45
N GLY A 81 -8.59 -6.14 -2.52
CA GLY A 81 -9.92 -6.06 -1.89
C GLY A 81 -9.85 -6.39 -0.41
N THR A 82 -10.03 -5.39 0.45
CA THR A 82 -10.31 -5.59 1.87
C THR A 82 -11.67 -6.27 2.07
N ALA A 83 -11.86 -6.95 3.21
CA ALA A 83 -13.06 -7.73 3.49
C ALA A 83 -14.36 -6.92 3.25
N GLY A 84 -15.23 -7.42 2.38
CA GLY A 84 -16.59 -6.91 2.16
C GLY A 84 -16.87 -6.24 0.83
N ALA A 85 -15.89 -5.67 0.14
CA ALA A 85 -16.09 -4.96 -1.13
C ALA A 85 -15.69 -5.84 -2.33
N LYS A 86 -16.56 -6.75 -2.76
CA LYS A 86 -16.40 -7.60 -3.94
C LYS A 86 -17.14 -7.00 -5.13
N GLY A 87 -16.61 -7.23 -6.34
CA GLY A 87 -17.23 -6.80 -7.59
C GLY A 87 -16.51 -5.61 -8.24
N TRP A 88 -16.80 -5.43 -9.54
CA TRP A 88 -16.21 -4.38 -10.37
C TRP A 88 -16.60 -2.96 -9.93
N GLU A 89 -17.73 -2.80 -9.22
CA GLU A 89 -18.18 -1.53 -8.66
C GLU A 89 -17.15 -0.97 -7.66
N SER A 90 -16.49 -1.86 -6.93
CA SER A 90 -15.46 -1.51 -5.94
C SER A 90 -14.08 -1.30 -6.55
N ALA A 91 -13.88 -1.67 -7.83
CA ALA A 91 -12.66 -1.37 -8.55
C ALA A 91 -12.51 0.16 -8.74
N GLN A 92 -11.28 0.63 -8.68
CA GLN A 92 -10.95 2.04 -8.91
C GLN A 92 -10.38 2.23 -10.32
N PRO A 93 -10.44 3.47 -10.88
CA PRO A 93 -10.86 4.75 -10.30
C PRO A 93 -12.37 4.87 -10.04
N HIS A 94 -12.74 5.68 -9.02
CA HIS A 94 -14.11 6.10 -8.77
C HIS A 94 -14.40 7.45 -9.42
N MET A 95 -15.66 7.63 -9.83
CA MET A 95 -16.11 8.86 -10.51
C MET A 95 -17.00 9.70 -9.61
N SER A 96 -16.91 11.03 -9.80
CA SER A 96 -17.93 11.98 -9.36
C SER A 96 -18.21 13.00 -10.46
N SER A 97 -19.46 13.42 -10.55
CA SER A 97 -19.85 14.48 -11.49
C SER A 97 -19.63 15.85 -10.88
N ILE A 98 -19.12 16.77 -11.69
CA ILE A 98 -18.98 18.18 -11.35
C ILE A 98 -19.65 18.95 -12.48
N ASP A 99 -20.88 19.40 -12.23
CA ASP A 99 -21.73 20.03 -13.25
C ASP A 99 -21.82 19.13 -14.50
N GLU A 100 -21.37 19.61 -15.67
CA GLU A 100 -21.37 18.85 -16.92
C GLU A 100 -20.11 17.98 -17.14
N THR A 101 -19.14 18.00 -16.20
CA THR A 101 -17.87 17.31 -16.32
C THR A 101 -17.71 16.20 -15.28
N LEU A 102 -16.73 15.31 -15.49
CA LEU A 102 -16.42 14.20 -14.61
C LEU A 102 -15.01 14.34 -14.03
N ILE A 103 -14.86 13.88 -12.79
CA ILE A 103 -13.58 13.55 -12.23
C ILE A 103 -13.46 12.04 -12.02
N ALA A 104 -12.25 11.53 -12.10
CA ALA A 104 -11.93 10.16 -11.71
C ALA A 104 -10.82 10.19 -10.65
N LEU A 105 -10.98 9.42 -9.58
CA LEU A 105 -10.07 9.34 -8.44
C LEU A 105 -9.58 7.92 -8.22
N ALA A 106 -8.28 7.76 -8.01
CA ALA A 106 -7.68 6.54 -7.50
C ALA A 106 -6.96 6.82 -6.18
N HIS A 107 -7.07 5.88 -5.23
CA HIS A 107 -6.65 6.02 -3.84
C HIS A 107 -5.88 4.79 -3.38
N ASN A 108 -4.72 5.00 -2.77
CA ASN A 108 -3.96 4.03 -1.98
C ASN A 108 -4.01 4.43 -0.52
N GLY A 109 -4.57 3.58 0.34
CA GLY A 109 -4.70 3.81 1.77
C GLY A 109 -6.07 3.45 2.34
N THR A 110 -6.36 3.95 3.54
CA THR A 110 -7.66 3.79 4.20
C THR A 110 -8.03 5.04 4.98
N LEU A 111 -9.30 5.46 4.81
CA LEU A 111 -9.90 6.57 5.55
C LEU A 111 -10.65 6.01 6.75
N VAL A 112 -10.22 6.35 7.96
CA VAL A 112 -10.78 5.79 9.20
C VAL A 112 -12.15 6.36 9.58
N ASN A 113 -12.54 7.50 8.98
CA ASN A 113 -13.81 8.18 9.25
C ASN A 113 -14.80 8.15 8.07
N PHE A 114 -14.59 7.25 7.10
CA PHE A 114 -15.37 7.27 5.85
C PHE A 114 -16.85 6.95 6.07
N ASP A 115 -17.22 6.14 7.07
CA ASP A 115 -18.63 5.79 7.34
C ASP A 115 -19.43 7.02 7.75
N SER A 116 -18.92 7.81 8.70
CA SER A 116 -19.56 9.05 9.15
C SER A 116 -19.67 10.07 8.01
N LEU A 117 -18.64 10.19 7.17
CA LEU A 117 -18.67 11.05 5.98
C LEU A 117 -19.66 10.56 4.94
N ARG A 118 -19.81 9.25 4.78
CA ARG A 118 -20.80 8.64 3.89
C ARG A 118 -22.23 8.94 4.36
N GLU A 119 -22.50 8.79 5.65
CA GLU A 119 -23.79 9.12 6.25
C GLU A 119 -24.14 10.59 6.05
N GLU A 120 -23.20 11.50 6.29
CA GLU A 120 -23.37 12.93 6.06
C GLU A 120 -23.69 13.26 4.59
N LEU A 121 -22.92 12.70 3.63
CA LEU A 121 -23.18 12.89 2.22
C LEU A 121 -24.54 12.28 1.79
N SER A 122 -24.93 11.14 2.39
CA SER A 122 -26.23 10.51 2.10
C SER A 122 -27.38 11.38 2.60
N SER A 123 -27.25 12.05 3.76
CA SER A 123 -28.25 13.02 4.27
C SER A 123 -28.42 14.21 3.30
N ARG A 124 -27.37 14.55 2.56
CA ARG A 124 -27.33 15.58 1.51
C ARG A 124 -27.73 15.06 0.12
N GLN A 125 -28.38 13.89 0.06
CA GLN A 125 -28.90 13.25 -1.17
C GLN A 125 -27.83 12.81 -2.17
N ILE A 126 -26.58 12.57 -1.73
CA ILE A 126 -25.53 11.98 -2.56
C ILE A 126 -25.63 10.45 -2.48
N SER A 127 -25.75 9.81 -3.63
CA SER A 127 -25.85 8.36 -3.75
C SER A 127 -24.47 7.74 -4.05
N PHE A 128 -24.29 6.48 -3.61
CA PHE A 128 -23.09 5.70 -3.78
C PHE A 128 -23.36 4.42 -4.55
N ARG A 129 -22.37 3.94 -5.31
CA ARG A 129 -22.43 2.69 -6.08
C ARG A 129 -21.69 1.56 -5.38
N SER A 130 -20.75 1.90 -4.51
CA SER A 130 -19.92 0.94 -3.73
C SER A 130 -19.91 1.31 -2.25
N HIS A 131 -19.26 0.47 -1.44
CA HIS A 131 -19.02 0.72 -0.02
C HIS A 131 -17.56 1.10 0.27
N THR A 132 -16.84 1.63 -0.72
CA THR A 132 -15.44 2.01 -0.56
C THR A 132 -15.28 3.43 -0.02
N ASP A 133 -14.28 3.63 0.82
CA ASP A 133 -13.82 4.92 1.30
C ASP A 133 -13.35 5.84 0.15
N SER A 134 -12.78 5.25 -0.88
CA SER A 134 -12.32 5.94 -2.09
C SER A 134 -13.46 6.60 -2.86
N GLU A 135 -14.65 5.96 -2.90
CA GLU A 135 -15.84 6.58 -3.49
C GLU A 135 -16.32 7.76 -2.65
N VAL A 136 -16.25 7.63 -1.31
CA VAL A 136 -16.60 8.73 -0.40
C VAL A 136 -15.70 9.94 -0.66
N ALA A 137 -14.38 9.74 -0.79
CA ALA A 137 -13.44 10.81 -1.13
C ALA A 137 -13.77 11.46 -2.49
N ALA A 138 -14.09 10.65 -3.52
CA ALA A 138 -14.45 11.17 -4.84
C ALA A 138 -15.74 12.02 -4.78
N GLN A 139 -16.74 11.57 -4.02
CA GLN A 139 -18.01 12.30 -3.87
C GLN A 139 -17.84 13.58 -3.04
N LEU A 140 -17.00 13.59 -2.00
CA LEU A 140 -16.64 14.81 -1.24
C LEU A 140 -16.00 15.87 -2.14
N ILE A 141 -14.99 15.45 -2.93
CA ILE A 141 -14.33 16.36 -3.89
C ILE A 141 -15.35 16.93 -4.87
N GLY A 142 -16.24 16.08 -5.42
CA GLY A 142 -17.31 16.51 -6.30
C GLY A 142 -18.27 17.50 -5.64
N TYR A 143 -18.69 17.21 -4.40
CA TYR A 143 -19.59 18.05 -3.61
C TYR A 143 -19.03 19.45 -3.40
N PHE A 144 -17.82 19.57 -2.87
CA PHE A 144 -17.19 20.88 -2.61
C PHE A 144 -16.81 21.61 -3.91
N THR A 145 -16.44 20.87 -4.96
CA THR A 145 -16.12 21.50 -6.24
C THR A 145 -17.34 22.14 -6.89
N ARG A 146 -18.52 21.50 -6.86
CA ARG A 146 -19.78 22.09 -7.35
C ARG A 146 -20.13 23.38 -6.62
N ARG A 147 -19.92 23.42 -5.30
CA ARG A 147 -20.27 24.58 -4.46
C ARG A 147 -19.26 25.73 -4.55
N THR A 148 -17.97 25.40 -4.77
CA THR A 148 -16.89 26.40 -4.85
C THR A 148 -16.50 26.78 -6.27
N HIS A 149 -16.96 26.02 -7.27
CA HIS A 149 -16.56 26.12 -8.68
C HIS A 149 -15.04 26.00 -8.91
N ARG A 150 -14.30 25.45 -7.94
CA ARG A 150 -12.84 25.31 -7.95
C ARG A 150 -12.41 23.93 -7.46
N LEU A 151 -11.91 23.08 -8.37
CA LEU A 151 -11.51 21.70 -8.03
C LEU A 151 -10.41 21.65 -6.94
N ARG A 152 -9.43 22.55 -6.99
CA ARG A 152 -8.40 22.63 -5.94
C ARG A 152 -8.97 22.92 -4.56
N THR A 153 -9.94 23.83 -4.48
CA THR A 153 -10.64 24.12 -3.23
C THR A 153 -11.44 22.90 -2.76
N GLY A 154 -12.08 22.18 -3.69
CA GLY A 154 -12.79 20.93 -3.39
C GLY A 154 -11.85 19.85 -2.85
N ILE A 155 -10.66 19.69 -3.42
CA ILE A 155 -9.62 18.77 -2.92
C ILE A 155 -9.17 19.19 -1.52
N ALA A 156 -8.80 20.46 -1.30
CA ALA A 156 -8.34 20.96 -0.01
C ALA A 156 -9.41 20.84 1.09
N ALA A 157 -10.68 21.14 0.76
CA ALA A 157 -11.81 20.96 1.68
C ALA A 157 -12.00 19.48 2.05
N THR A 158 -11.89 18.57 1.08
CA THR A 158 -11.95 17.13 1.33
C THR A 158 -10.80 16.68 2.22
N MET A 159 -9.55 17.11 1.95
CA MET A 159 -8.38 16.79 2.78
C MET A 159 -8.54 17.26 4.24
N ASN A 160 -9.29 18.35 4.48
CA ASN A 160 -9.61 18.82 5.84
C ASN A 160 -10.61 17.93 6.59
N LEU A 161 -11.40 17.13 5.87
CA LEU A 161 -12.45 16.29 6.44
C LEU A 161 -12.05 14.84 6.61
N ILE A 162 -11.26 14.32 5.67
CA ILE A 162 -10.86 12.91 5.69
C ILE A 162 -9.71 12.71 6.68
N GLU A 163 -9.80 11.63 7.46
CA GLU A 163 -8.74 11.21 8.37
C GLU A 163 -8.28 9.79 7.99
N GLY A 164 -6.97 9.55 8.08
CA GLY A 164 -6.37 8.25 7.70
C GLY A 164 -5.04 8.42 6.98
N GLY A 165 -4.53 7.31 6.42
CA GLY A 165 -3.36 7.32 5.53
C GLY A 165 -3.82 7.25 4.08
N TYR A 166 -3.41 8.22 3.24
CA TYR A 166 -3.82 8.23 1.85
C TYR A 166 -2.77 8.84 0.91
N ALA A 167 -2.68 8.26 -0.28
CA ALA A 167 -2.07 8.85 -1.46
C ALA A 167 -3.08 8.75 -2.61
N MET A 168 -3.42 9.88 -3.20
CA MET A 168 -4.48 9.96 -4.19
C MET A 168 -4.01 10.60 -5.48
N VAL A 169 -4.48 10.07 -6.60
CA VAL A 169 -4.36 10.68 -7.92
C VAL A 169 -5.75 10.89 -8.51
N LEU A 170 -5.96 12.05 -9.13
CA LEU A 170 -7.24 12.45 -9.68
C LEU A 170 -7.03 13.06 -11.05
N ILE A 171 -7.91 12.75 -11.99
CA ILE A 171 -7.99 13.48 -13.25
C ILE A 171 -9.34 14.17 -13.43
N ARG A 172 -9.26 15.29 -14.11
CA ARG A 172 -10.32 15.91 -14.86
C ARG A 172 -9.94 15.82 -16.34
N GLU A 173 -10.81 16.18 -17.27
CA GLU A 173 -10.59 16.04 -18.71
C GLU A 173 -9.22 16.58 -19.21
N ASN A 174 -8.65 17.58 -18.55
CA ASN A 174 -7.43 18.31 -18.99
C ASN A 174 -6.42 18.60 -17.88
N ALA A 175 -6.45 17.88 -16.77
CA ALA A 175 -5.49 18.05 -15.69
C ALA A 175 -5.34 16.79 -14.83
N LEU A 176 -4.12 16.55 -14.36
CA LEU A 176 -3.78 15.56 -13.34
C LEU A 176 -3.58 16.28 -12.00
N TYR A 177 -4.13 15.71 -10.94
CA TYR A 177 -3.89 16.12 -9.56
C TYR A 177 -3.34 14.93 -8.78
N ALA A 178 -2.43 15.21 -7.85
CA ALA A 178 -1.90 14.24 -6.91
C ALA A 178 -1.79 14.89 -5.53
N PHE A 179 -2.20 14.18 -4.49
CA PHE A 179 -2.17 14.69 -3.13
C PHE A 179 -1.99 13.58 -2.10
N ARG A 180 -1.38 13.94 -0.98
CA ARG A 180 -0.93 13.00 0.05
C ARG A 180 -1.42 13.44 1.42
N ASP A 181 -1.66 12.48 2.32
CA ASP A 181 -2.07 12.75 3.70
C ASP A 181 -1.04 13.62 4.44
N PRO A 182 -1.47 14.40 5.47
CA PRO A 182 -0.61 15.37 6.14
C PRO A 182 0.49 14.74 7.01
N ASN A 183 0.44 13.43 7.27
CA ASN A 183 1.48 12.68 7.94
C ASN A 183 2.42 11.97 6.95
N GLY A 184 2.03 11.86 5.66
CA GLY A 184 2.78 11.16 4.62
C GLY A 184 2.83 9.65 4.81
N ILE A 185 1.76 9.04 5.35
CA ILE A 185 1.73 7.61 5.67
C ILE A 185 1.91 6.78 4.40
N ARG A 186 1.14 7.10 3.33
CA ARG A 186 1.22 6.35 2.08
C ARG A 186 2.25 6.96 1.13
N PRO A 187 3.06 6.13 0.42
CA PRO A 187 4.06 6.64 -0.50
C PRO A 187 3.44 7.25 -1.76
N LEU A 188 4.03 8.32 -2.25
CA LEU A 188 3.70 8.94 -3.53
C LEU A 188 4.92 9.69 -4.06
N VAL A 189 5.37 9.35 -5.26
CA VAL A 189 6.56 9.92 -5.90
C VAL A 189 6.21 10.63 -7.20
N LEU A 190 6.96 11.67 -7.51
CA LEU A 190 6.88 12.45 -8.74
C LEU A 190 8.07 12.12 -9.64
N GLY A 191 7.82 11.89 -10.91
CA GLY A 191 8.83 11.69 -11.95
C GLY A 191 8.54 12.51 -13.19
N HIS A 192 9.55 12.63 -14.05
CA HIS A 192 9.50 13.34 -15.32
C HIS A 192 9.88 12.40 -16.48
N ILE A 193 9.16 12.46 -17.60
CA ILE A 193 9.44 11.66 -18.81
C ILE A 193 9.97 12.58 -19.90
N GLY A 194 11.08 12.18 -20.54
CA GLY A 194 11.68 12.90 -21.68
C GLY A 194 12.80 13.82 -21.29
N GLU A 195 13.10 14.81 -22.17
CA GLU A 195 14.19 15.74 -21.99
C GLU A 195 13.82 16.88 -21.03
N GLU A 196 14.83 17.56 -20.51
CA GLU A 196 14.63 18.74 -19.63
C GLU A 196 13.87 19.84 -20.39
N GLY A 197 12.75 20.29 -19.81
CA GLY A 197 11.86 21.30 -20.40
C GLY A 197 10.60 20.74 -21.06
N GLU A 198 10.50 19.45 -21.30
CA GLU A 198 9.24 18.82 -21.72
C GLU A 198 8.23 18.84 -20.55
N ASN A 199 6.95 19.01 -20.86
CA ASN A 199 5.90 19.04 -19.84
C ASN A 199 5.23 17.65 -19.71
N ASN A 200 6.03 16.60 -19.45
CA ASN A 200 5.56 15.23 -19.29
C ASN A 200 5.88 14.74 -17.88
N TRP A 201 4.86 14.47 -17.10
CA TRP A 201 4.98 14.16 -15.69
C TRP A 201 4.25 12.88 -15.31
N VAL A 202 4.80 12.17 -14.34
CA VAL A 202 4.21 10.98 -13.75
C VAL A 202 4.20 11.05 -12.24
N VAL A 203 3.17 10.44 -11.65
CA VAL A 203 3.04 10.28 -10.20
C VAL A 203 2.76 8.80 -9.94
N ALA A 204 3.41 8.19 -8.96
CA ALA A 204 3.24 6.77 -8.67
C ALA A 204 3.41 6.46 -7.18
N SER A 205 2.87 5.32 -6.76
CA SER A 205 3.12 4.79 -5.41
C SER A 205 4.58 4.43 -5.20
N GLU A 206 5.28 3.93 -6.24
CA GLU A 206 6.67 3.48 -6.16
C GLU A 206 7.49 3.89 -7.38
N THR A 207 8.83 4.00 -7.19
CA THR A 207 9.75 4.35 -8.29
C THR A 207 9.88 3.26 -9.35
N CYS A 208 9.63 1.98 -9.02
CA CYS A 208 9.62 0.92 -10.02
C CYS A 208 8.60 1.15 -11.15
N ALA A 209 7.51 1.89 -10.87
CA ALA A 209 6.56 2.31 -11.90
C ALA A 209 7.09 3.47 -12.76
N LEU A 210 7.98 4.30 -12.23
CA LEU A 210 8.69 5.34 -13.00
C LEU A 210 9.68 4.68 -13.98
N ASP A 211 10.45 3.71 -13.48
CA ASP A 211 11.48 3.00 -14.26
C ASP A 211 10.89 2.33 -15.50
N ILE A 212 9.75 1.64 -15.36
CA ILE A 212 9.11 0.90 -16.46
C ILE A 212 8.60 1.82 -17.57
N VAL A 213 8.20 3.05 -17.24
CA VAL A 213 7.74 4.04 -18.21
C VAL A 213 8.84 4.99 -18.70
N GLY A 214 10.09 4.76 -18.27
CA GLY A 214 11.26 5.57 -18.63
C GLY A 214 11.23 6.97 -18.03
N ALA A 215 10.63 7.13 -16.85
CA ALA A 215 10.60 8.39 -16.13
C ALA A 215 11.78 8.51 -15.15
N THR A 216 12.34 9.70 -15.06
CA THR A 216 13.35 10.05 -14.06
C THR A 216 12.66 10.47 -12.76
N TYR A 217 13.07 9.89 -11.63
CA TYR A 217 12.62 10.31 -10.31
C TYR A 217 13.02 11.76 -10.02
N VAL A 218 12.06 12.56 -9.56
CA VAL A 218 12.27 13.96 -9.19
C VAL A 218 12.28 14.12 -7.67
N ARG A 219 11.19 13.72 -6.99
CA ARG A 219 11.03 13.81 -5.53
C ARG A 219 9.81 13.04 -5.05
N GLU A 220 9.70 12.89 -3.75
CA GLU A 220 8.43 12.51 -3.12
C GLU A 220 7.44 13.68 -3.14
N VAL A 221 6.13 13.37 -3.17
CA VAL A 221 5.07 14.33 -2.89
C VAL A 221 5.08 14.58 -1.38
N ALA A 222 5.15 15.84 -0.98
CA ALA A 222 5.25 16.19 0.44
C ALA A 222 3.94 15.88 1.21
N PRO A 223 4.01 15.58 2.51
CA PRO A 223 2.82 15.45 3.35
C PRO A 223 1.93 16.70 3.28
N GLY A 224 0.64 16.51 2.98
CA GLY A 224 -0.33 17.60 2.83
C GLY A 224 -0.27 18.39 1.53
N GLU A 225 0.63 18.05 0.61
CA GLU A 225 0.81 18.71 -0.69
C GLU A 225 -0.28 18.32 -1.69
N ILE A 226 -0.69 19.28 -2.52
CA ILE A 226 -1.49 19.11 -3.74
C ILE A 226 -0.64 19.51 -4.94
N ILE A 227 -0.38 18.58 -5.83
CA ILE A 227 0.25 18.82 -7.14
C ILE A 227 -0.86 18.92 -8.19
N ARG A 228 -0.74 19.87 -9.10
CA ARG A 228 -1.55 19.97 -10.33
C ARG A 228 -0.63 20.03 -11.54
N ILE A 229 -0.93 19.22 -12.54
CA ILE A 229 -0.23 19.16 -13.83
C ILE A 229 -1.24 19.33 -14.96
N SER A 230 -0.94 20.23 -15.91
CA SER A 230 -1.81 20.56 -17.04
C SER A 230 -0.98 21.16 -18.17
N ASP A 231 -1.61 21.64 -19.25
CA ASP A 231 -0.94 22.39 -20.33
C ASP A 231 -0.10 23.58 -19.82
N SER A 232 -0.47 24.17 -18.67
CA SER A 232 0.29 25.26 -18.04
C SER A 232 1.51 24.79 -17.22
N GLY A 233 1.84 23.51 -17.27
CA GLY A 233 2.93 22.91 -16.50
C GLY A 233 2.51 22.39 -15.14
N LEU A 234 3.52 22.06 -14.32
CA LEU A 234 3.39 21.59 -12.95
C LEU A 234 3.26 22.77 -11.98
N SER A 235 2.29 22.70 -11.09
CA SER A 235 2.16 23.61 -9.93
C SER A 235 1.93 22.80 -8.67
N SER A 236 2.41 23.31 -7.55
CA SER A 236 2.31 22.68 -6.23
C SER A 236 1.89 23.70 -5.19
N GLU A 237 1.07 23.26 -4.24
CA GLU A 237 0.69 24.03 -3.06
C GLU A 237 0.39 23.12 -1.88
N MET A 238 0.40 23.68 -0.69
CA MET A 238 -0.04 22.94 0.50
C MET A 238 -1.57 22.99 0.62
N GLY A 239 -2.21 21.83 0.53
CA GLY A 239 -3.64 21.64 0.81
C GLY A 239 -3.92 21.62 2.30
N LEU A 240 -3.00 21.00 3.05
CA LEU A 240 -2.99 20.99 4.52
C LEU A 240 -1.59 21.29 5.04
N SER A 241 -1.52 21.90 6.22
CA SER A 241 -0.24 21.98 6.94
C SER A 241 0.24 20.57 7.27
N PRO A 242 1.53 20.27 7.03
CA PRO A 242 2.11 18.99 7.42
C PRO A 242 1.93 18.76 8.93
N ARG A 243 1.57 17.53 9.29
CA ARG A 243 1.60 17.03 10.67
C ARG A 243 2.96 16.37 10.96
N GLN A 244 3.08 15.71 12.10
CA GLN A 244 4.26 14.89 12.37
C GLN A 244 4.40 13.82 11.29
N GLN A 245 5.54 13.79 10.63
CA GLN A 245 5.81 12.81 9.59
C GLN A 245 5.74 11.39 10.15
N ALA A 246 5.10 10.48 9.41
CA ALA A 246 4.85 9.11 9.82
C ALA A 246 4.76 8.18 8.60
N ASP A 247 5.82 8.11 7.78
CA ASP A 247 5.85 7.21 6.63
C ASP A 247 5.64 5.76 7.07
N CYS A 248 4.86 4.98 6.35
CA CYS A 248 4.64 3.58 6.69
C CYS A 248 5.96 2.78 6.65
N ILE A 249 6.43 2.32 7.80
CA ILE A 249 7.68 1.55 7.88
C ILE A 249 7.56 0.18 7.20
N PHE A 250 6.34 -0.35 7.10
CA PHE A 250 6.09 -1.64 6.47
C PHE A 250 6.32 -1.63 4.96
N GLU A 251 6.34 -0.46 4.32
CA GLU A 251 6.81 -0.29 2.94
C GLU A 251 8.27 -0.74 2.81
N GLN A 252 9.13 -0.42 3.78
CA GLN A 252 10.51 -0.89 3.82
C GLN A 252 10.62 -2.38 4.14
N VAL A 253 9.75 -2.89 5.01
CA VAL A 253 9.78 -4.30 5.46
C VAL A 253 9.30 -5.23 4.34
N TYR A 254 8.15 -4.95 3.71
CA TYR A 254 7.48 -5.92 2.84
C TYR A 254 6.92 -5.34 1.54
N PHE A 255 6.08 -4.28 1.58
CA PHE A 255 5.23 -3.94 0.44
C PHE A 255 5.97 -3.48 -0.80
N SER A 256 6.91 -2.55 -0.63
CA SER A 256 7.61 -1.99 -1.78
C SER A 256 8.55 -3.01 -2.40
N ARG A 257 8.69 -2.95 -3.70
CA ARG A 257 9.65 -3.79 -4.44
C ARG A 257 11.07 -3.46 -4.03
N PRO A 258 11.98 -4.45 -3.99
CA PRO A 258 13.38 -4.23 -3.62
C PRO A 258 14.10 -3.20 -4.49
N ASP A 259 13.73 -3.09 -5.76
CA ASP A 259 14.26 -2.13 -6.72
C ASP A 259 13.69 -0.72 -6.59
N SER A 260 12.68 -0.50 -5.74
CA SER A 260 12.14 0.83 -5.46
C SER A 260 13.01 1.64 -4.51
N ILE A 261 12.93 2.98 -4.66
CA ILE A 261 13.51 3.96 -3.74
C ILE A 261 12.37 4.55 -2.92
N ILE A 262 12.42 4.36 -1.61
CA ILE A 262 11.48 4.93 -0.64
C ILE A 262 12.28 5.71 0.40
N SER A 263 11.84 6.91 0.70
CA SER A 263 12.52 7.79 1.66
C SER A 263 13.99 8.06 1.30
N GLY A 264 14.30 8.11 0.00
CA GLY A 264 15.63 8.38 -0.51
C GLY A 264 16.62 7.21 -0.42
N ARG A 265 16.17 6.00 -0.05
CA ARG A 265 17.01 4.79 0.00
C ARG A 265 16.36 3.64 -0.78
N SER A 266 17.23 2.81 -1.39
CA SER A 266 16.81 1.56 -2.01
C SER A 266 16.24 0.61 -0.96
N VAL A 267 15.06 0.08 -1.20
CA VAL A 267 14.38 -0.91 -0.34
C VAL A 267 15.27 -2.16 -0.17
N TYR A 268 15.94 -2.60 -1.24
CA TYR A 268 16.91 -3.69 -1.17
C TYR A 268 17.99 -3.41 -0.13
N SER A 269 18.62 -2.23 -0.18
CA SER A 269 19.69 -1.85 0.75
C SER A 269 19.22 -1.80 2.20
N VAL A 270 17.99 -1.34 2.43
CA VAL A 270 17.39 -1.29 3.77
C VAL A 270 17.15 -2.72 4.28
N ARG A 271 16.52 -3.59 3.49
CA ARG A 271 16.26 -4.99 3.87
C ARG A 271 17.56 -5.76 4.12
N HIS A 272 18.57 -5.54 3.30
CA HIS A 272 19.89 -6.14 3.51
C HIS A 272 20.50 -5.69 4.86
N GLN A 273 20.38 -4.39 5.18
CA GLN A 273 20.84 -3.87 6.48
C GLN A 273 20.03 -4.42 7.66
N MET A 274 18.72 -4.61 7.50
CA MET A 274 17.84 -5.26 8.48
C MET A 274 18.34 -6.69 8.77
N GLY A 275 18.71 -7.43 7.73
CA GLY A 275 19.29 -8.78 7.90
C GLY A 275 20.59 -8.78 8.67
N ARG A 276 21.50 -7.84 8.40
CA ARG A 276 22.74 -7.69 9.16
C ARG A 276 22.49 -7.36 10.63
N GLN A 277 21.55 -6.46 10.89
CA GLN A 277 21.18 -6.09 12.26
C GLN A 277 20.51 -7.27 12.99
N LEU A 278 19.62 -7.99 12.33
CA LEU A 278 18.99 -9.20 12.85
C LEU A 278 20.00 -10.27 13.26
N ALA A 279 21.08 -10.45 12.48
CA ALA A 279 22.15 -11.40 12.79
C ALA A 279 22.91 -11.00 14.06
N LYS A 280 23.10 -9.71 14.33
CA LYS A 280 23.70 -9.21 15.57
C LYS A 280 22.81 -9.43 16.79
N GLU A 281 21.51 -9.25 16.64
CA GLU A 281 20.55 -9.37 17.74
C GLU A 281 20.20 -10.83 18.05
N THR A 282 20.09 -11.67 17.01
CA THR A 282 19.63 -13.05 17.14
C THR A 282 20.51 -14.02 16.32
N PRO A 283 21.82 -14.15 16.63
CA PRO A 283 22.71 -15.04 15.90
C PRO A 283 22.29 -16.51 16.04
N ALA A 284 22.77 -17.37 15.13
CA ALA A 284 22.59 -18.81 15.17
C ALA A 284 23.84 -19.50 14.60
N ASP A 285 24.25 -20.63 15.22
CA ASP A 285 25.31 -21.48 14.70
C ASP A 285 24.74 -22.48 13.69
N VAL A 286 24.90 -22.21 12.42
CA VAL A 286 24.28 -22.94 11.32
C VAL A 286 25.19 -23.12 10.11
N ASP A 287 24.82 -24.01 9.23
CA ASP A 287 25.60 -24.35 8.03
C ASP A 287 25.16 -23.56 6.80
N LEU A 288 23.90 -23.05 6.82
CA LEU A 288 23.30 -22.40 5.67
C LEU A 288 22.26 -21.35 6.10
N VAL A 289 22.25 -20.22 5.42
CA VAL A 289 21.19 -19.20 5.50
C VAL A 289 20.40 -19.20 4.21
N ILE A 290 19.07 -19.21 4.31
CA ILE A 290 18.16 -19.11 3.17
C ILE A 290 17.13 -18.01 3.39
N GLY A 291 16.65 -17.39 2.32
CA GLY A 291 15.55 -16.43 2.36
C GLY A 291 14.22 -17.04 1.91
N VAL A 292 13.14 -16.59 2.53
CA VAL A 292 11.79 -16.86 1.99
C VAL A 292 11.56 -15.98 0.76
N PRO A 293 11.39 -16.56 -0.44
CA PRO A 293 11.25 -15.76 -1.65
C PRO A 293 9.87 -15.07 -1.75
N ASP A 294 9.78 -13.80 -2.25
CA ASP A 294 10.92 -13.01 -2.74
C ASP A 294 11.39 -12.00 -1.68
N SER A 295 10.55 -11.61 -0.73
CA SER A 295 10.72 -10.48 0.21
C SER A 295 11.80 -10.70 1.28
N GLY A 296 11.97 -11.93 1.76
CA GLY A 296 12.98 -12.28 2.76
C GLY A 296 14.41 -12.41 2.22
N VAL A 297 14.59 -12.50 0.90
CA VAL A 297 15.91 -12.78 0.29
C VAL A 297 16.95 -11.71 0.60
N PRO A 298 16.71 -10.40 0.43
CA PRO A 298 17.73 -9.39 0.74
C PRO A 298 18.16 -9.39 2.21
N ALA A 299 17.22 -9.64 3.12
CA ALA A 299 17.53 -9.75 4.54
C ALA A 299 18.35 -11.01 4.85
N ALA A 300 18.04 -12.13 4.20
CA ALA A 300 18.82 -13.36 4.34
C ALA A 300 20.26 -13.21 3.84
N GLU A 301 20.48 -12.50 2.74
CA GLU A 301 21.82 -12.16 2.25
C GLU A 301 22.59 -11.33 3.26
N GLY A 302 21.96 -10.30 3.84
CA GLY A 302 22.57 -9.48 4.88
C GLY A 302 22.87 -10.25 6.16
N PHE A 303 21.97 -11.13 6.57
CA PHE A 303 22.16 -12.03 7.73
C PHE A 303 23.36 -12.98 7.54
N ALA A 304 23.43 -13.63 6.39
CA ALA A 304 24.50 -14.53 6.03
C ALA A 304 25.86 -13.83 6.00
N GLN A 305 25.88 -12.62 5.42
CA GLN A 305 27.10 -11.80 5.34
C GLN A 305 27.62 -11.41 6.73
N GLU A 306 26.74 -11.05 7.66
CA GLU A 306 27.16 -10.62 9.01
C GLU A 306 27.73 -11.77 9.84
N LEU A 307 27.22 -13.00 9.65
CA LEU A 307 27.69 -14.20 10.37
C LEU A 307 28.82 -14.94 9.65
N ASP A 308 29.24 -14.52 8.47
CA ASP A 308 30.17 -15.22 7.59
C ASP A 308 29.74 -16.67 7.31
N VAL A 309 28.43 -16.87 7.06
CA VAL A 309 27.81 -18.17 6.75
C VAL A 309 27.38 -18.18 5.29
N THR A 310 27.39 -19.35 4.66
CA THR A 310 26.94 -19.51 3.26
C THR A 310 25.47 -19.10 3.12
N PHE A 311 25.17 -18.20 2.17
CA PHE A 311 23.82 -17.95 1.67
C PHE A 311 23.51 -18.92 0.52
N GLY A 312 22.30 -19.48 0.49
CA GLY A 312 21.89 -20.40 -0.57
C GLY A 312 20.38 -20.31 -0.90
N THR A 313 20.04 -20.77 -2.10
CA THR A 313 18.66 -20.88 -2.53
C THR A 313 18.07 -22.20 -2.02
N GLY A 314 17.51 -22.21 -0.82
CA GLY A 314 16.89 -23.41 -0.23
C GLY A 314 15.42 -23.58 -0.62
N LEU A 315 14.79 -22.50 -1.06
CA LEU A 315 13.37 -22.44 -1.46
C LEU A 315 13.22 -21.86 -2.87
N ILE A 316 12.36 -22.46 -3.69
CA ILE A 316 12.00 -21.95 -5.02
C ILE A 316 10.52 -21.61 -5.05
N LYS A 317 10.22 -20.39 -5.50
CA LYS A 317 8.84 -19.93 -5.75
C LYS A 317 8.41 -20.32 -7.15
N ASN A 318 7.25 -20.96 -7.28
CA ASN A 318 6.64 -21.22 -8.58
C ASN A 318 6.03 -19.92 -9.13
N ARG A 319 6.65 -19.34 -10.13
CA ARG A 319 6.23 -18.07 -10.76
C ARG A 319 4.97 -18.19 -11.62
N TYR A 320 4.55 -19.42 -11.96
CA TYR A 320 3.41 -19.66 -12.82
C TYR A 320 2.11 -19.96 -12.05
N VAL A 321 2.17 -20.05 -10.72
CA VAL A 321 0.98 -20.19 -9.87
C VAL A 321 0.52 -18.78 -9.49
N ALA A 322 -0.55 -18.35 -10.16
CA ALA A 322 -1.31 -17.18 -9.75
C ALA A 322 -1.92 -17.37 -8.34
N ARG A 323 -2.42 -16.31 -7.73
CA ARG A 323 -3.13 -16.37 -6.44
C ARG A 323 -4.19 -17.45 -6.49
N THR A 324 -4.05 -18.50 -5.65
CA THR A 324 -5.08 -19.49 -5.48
C THR A 324 -6.25 -18.89 -4.73
N PHE A 325 -7.47 -19.01 -5.28
CA PHE A 325 -8.71 -18.66 -4.59
C PHE A 325 -8.72 -19.21 -3.16
N ILE A 326 -9.42 -18.53 -2.24
CA ILE A 326 -9.61 -18.98 -0.87
C ILE A 326 -10.13 -20.43 -0.91
N GLN A 327 -9.29 -21.35 -0.51
CA GLN A 327 -9.59 -22.78 -0.55
C GLN A 327 -10.42 -23.14 0.70
N PRO A 328 -11.57 -23.82 0.55
CA PRO A 328 -12.51 -24.03 1.65
C PRO A 328 -12.03 -25.07 2.68
N THR A 329 -11.04 -25.90 2.37
CA THR A 329 -10.56 -26.96 3.28
C THR A 329 -9.09 -26.77 3.66
N GLN A 330 -8.71 -27.29 4.86
CA GLN A 330 -7.33 -27.27 5.36
C GLN A 330 -6.36 -27.97 4.39
N GLN A 331 -6.73 -29.14 3.88
CA GLN A 331 -5.92 -29.92 2.94
C GLN A 331 -5.63 -29.16 1.63
N LEU A 332 -6.61 -28.44 1.12
CA LEU A 332 -6.44 -27.63 -0.09
C LEU A 332 -5.55 -26.41 0.17
N ARG A 333 -5.55 -25.82 1.39
CA ARG A 333 -4.65 -24.74 1.77
C ARG A 333 -3.19 -25.22 1.87
N GLU A 334 -2.96 -26.41 2.43
CA GLU A 334 -1.64 -27.03 2.51
C GLU A 334 -1.09 -27.35 1.11
N LEU A 335 -1.94 -27.86 0.21
CA LEU A 335 -1.59 -28.05 -1.18
C LEU A 335 -1.24 -26.71 -1.87
N GLY A 336 -1.95 -25.65 -1.54
CA GLY A 336 -1.71 -24.29 -2.07
C GLY A 336 -0.32 -23.75 -1.77
N VAL A 337 0.25 -24.00 -0.59
CA VAL A 337 1.62 -23.60 -0.27
C VAL A 337 2.64 -24.44 -1.02
N ARG A 338 2.44 -25.77 -1.10
CA ARG A 338 3.30 -26.69 -1.88
C ARG A 338 3.29 -26.37 -3.39
N LEU A 339 2.19 -25.83 -3.90
CA LEU A 339 2.13 -25.34 -5.28
C LEU A 339 2.96 -24.05 -5.48
N LYS A 340 3.06 -23.21 -4.44
CA LYS A 340 3.76 -21.93 -4.51
C LYS A 340 5.25 -22.01 -4.20
N LEU A 341 5.63 -22.85 -3.24
CA LEU A 341 7.00 -22.97 -2.73
C LEU A 341 7.46 -24.42 -2.72
N ASN A 342 8.69 -24.67 -3.17
CA ASN A 342 9.32 -25.99 -3.11
C ASN A 342 10.71 -25.86 -2.48
N ALA A 343 11.06 -26.81 -1.58
CA ALA A 343 12.39 -26.88 -1.00
C ALA A 343 13.34 -27.67 -1.90
N LEU A 344 14.59 -27.22 -2.00
CA LEU A 344 15.65 -27.92 -2.74
C LEU A 344 16.41 -28.87 -1.82
N SER A 345 16.05 -30.16 -1.84
CA SER A 345 16.66 -31.20 -1.00
C SER A 345 18.17 -31.26 -1.16
N ASP A 346 18.70 -31.10 -2.36
CA ASP A 346 20.15 -31.11 -2.63
C ASP A 346 20.91 -29.95 -1.92
N VAL A 347 20.19 -28.89 -1.57
CA VAL A 347 20.73 -27.71 -0.88
C VAL A 347 20.58 -27.83 0.63
N VAL A 348 19.44 -28.35 1.11
CA VAL A 348 19.05 -28.28 2.52
C VAL A 348 19.29 -29.57 3.32
N ALA A 349 19.33 -30.73 2.65
CA ALA A 349 19.45 -32.03 3.36
C ALA A 349 20.71 -32.12 4.20
N GLY A 350 20.56 -32.60 5.43
CA GLY A 350 21.65 -32.78 6.40
C GLY A 350 22.23 -31.50 6.99
N LYS A 351 21.62 -30.32 6.74
CA LYS A 351 22.14 -29.03 7.22
C LYS A 351 21.27 -28.45 8.34
N ARG A 352 21.92 -27.68 9.21
CA ARG A 352 21.30 -26.75 10.14
C ARG A 352 21.08 -25.43 9.40
N ILE A 353 19.86 -24.93 9.37
CA ILE A 353 19.46 -23.82 8.49
C ILE A 353 18.91 -22.66 9.30
N VAL A 354 19.31 -21.42 8.95
CA VAL A 354 18.51 -20.22 9.23
C VAL A 354 17.65 -19.92 8.03
N MET A 355 16.34 -19.87 8.26
CA MET A 355 15.34 -19.35 7.34
C MET A 355 15.00 -17.91 7.74
N VAL A 356 15.31 -16.93 6.89
CA VAL A 356 14.96 -15.52 7.10
C VAL A 356 13.72 -15.18 6.31
N ASP A 357 12.69 -14.69 7.02
CA ASP A 357 11.46 -14.14 6.42
C ASP A 357 11.39 -12.63 6.69
N ASP A 358 10.59 -11.90 5.90
CA ASP A 358 10.37 -10.46 6.13
C ASP A 358 9.61 -10.22 7.44
N SER A 359 8.58 -11.01 7.71
CA SER A 359 7.73 -10.87 8.90
C SER A 359 7.00 -12.17 9.26
N VAL A 360 6.68 -12.36 10.55
CA VAL A 360 5.84 -13.44 11.05
C VAL A 360 4.56 -12.84 11.62
N VAL A 361 3.45 -12.91 10.84
CA VAL A 361 2.18 -12.27 11.20
C VAL A 361 1.18 -13.27 11.78
N ARG A 362 0.80 -14.30 11.03
CA ARG A 362 -0.15 -15.36 11.47
C ARG A 362 0.55 -16.67 11.84
N GLY A 363 1.82 -16.82 11.47
CA GLY A 363 2.63 -18.01 11.74
C GLY A 363 2.27 -19.26 10.91
N THR A 364 1.14 -19.26 10.21
CA THR A 364 0.68 -20.43 9.43
C THR A 364 1.58 -20.74 8.25
N THR A 365 2.04 -19.71 7.53
CA THR A 365 2.97 -19.85 6.40
C THR A 365 4.34 -20.33 6.90
N SER A 366 4.86 -19.70 7.96
CA SER A 366 6.16 -20.08 8.54
C SER A 366 6.14 -21.56 9.00
N LYS A 367 5.05 -22.02 9.64
CA LYS A 367 4.86 -23.42 10.02
C LYS A 367 4.94 -24.36 8.83
N GLN A 368 4.28 -24.02 7.73
CA GLN A 368 4.27 -24.84 6.52
C GLN A 368 5.64 -24.90 5.84
N ILE A 369 6.36 -23.77 5.83
CA ILE A 369 7.72 -23.70 5.25
C ILE A 369 8.71 -24.48 6.11
N VAL A 370 8.64 -24.37 7.44
CA VAL A 370 9.48 -25.17 8.36
C VAL A 370 9.26 -26.65 8.11
N GLN A 371 8.01 -27.11 8.00
CA GLN A 371 7.70 -28.50 7.70
C GLN A 371 8.24 -28.92 6.33
N LEU A 372 8.11 -28.07 5.32
CA LEU A 372 8.64 -28.32 3.97
C LEU A 372 10.16 -28.51 3.97
N LEU A 373 10.90 -27.70 4.74
CA LEU A 373 12.37 -27.80 4.89
C LEU A 373 12.77 -29.08 5.63
N ARG A 374 12.02 -29.48 6.67
CA ARG A 374 12.26 -30.73 7.41
C ARG A 374 11.98 -31.97 6.53
N ASP A 375 10.87 -31.92 5.75
CA ASP A 375 10.55 -33.00 4.78
C ASP A 375 11.65 -33.13 3.70
N ALA A 376 12.32 -32.01 3.36
CA ALA A 376 13.45 -32.00 2.44
C ALA A 376 14.79 -32.42 3.08
N GLY A 377 14.82 -32.75 4.38
CA GLY A 377 15.95 -33.33 5.08
C GLY A 377 16.81 -32.35 5.89
N ALA A 378 16.34 -31.13 6.15
CA ALA A 378 17.02 -30.21 7.08
C ALA A 378 17.07 -30.81 8.49
N THR A 379 18.23 -30.74 9.16
CA THR A 379 18.43 -31.29 10.52
C THR A 379 17.93 -30.33 11.60
N GLU A 380 18.15 -29.02 11.39
CA GLU A 380 17.63 -27.95 12.24
C GLU A 380 17.10 -26.82 11.35
N VAL A 381 16.01 -26.16 11.80
CA VAL A 381 15.41 -25.02 11.12
C VAL A 381 15.19 -23.90 12.13
N HIS A 382 16.05 -22.90 12.09
CA HIS A 382 15.98 -21.68 12.88
C HIS A 382 15.26 -20.58 12.07
N VAL A 383 14.22 -19.98 12.62
CA VAL A 383 13.45 -18.93 11.93
C VAL A 383 13.89 -17.55 12.42
N ARG A 384 14.08 -16.63 11.50
CA ARG A 384 14.42 -15.22 11.78
C ARG A 384 13.48 -14.30 11.02
N SER A 385 12.81 -13.42 11.74
CA SER A 385 11.94 -12.37 11.16
C SER A 385 12.73 -11.08 11.04
N ALA A 386 12.85 -10.56 9.82
CA ALA A 386 13.51 -9.27 9.55
C ALA A 386 12.69 -8.07 10.02
N SER A 387 11.52 -8.28 10.61
CA SER A 387 10.72 -7.27 11.28
C SER A 387 10.53 -7.56 12.76
N PRO A 388 10.13 -6.55 13.55
CA PRO A 388 9.62 -6.76 14.90
C PRO A 388 8.32 -7.59 14.89
N LYS A 389 7.89 -8.01 16.09
CA LYS A 389 6.59 -8.67 16.27
C LYS A 389 5.45 -7.75 15.86
N VAL A 390 4.59 -8.22 14.96
CA VAL A 390 3.35 -7.54 14.60
C VAL A 390 2.29 -7.90 15.64
N ILE A 391 1.98 -6.96 16.53
CA ILE A 391 1.08 -7.18 17.68
C ILE A 391 -0.18 -6.31 17.63
N TRP A 392 -0.18 -5.29 16.78
CA TRP A 392 -1.32 -4.39 16.60
C TRP A 392 -1.82 -4.40 15.15
N PRO A 393 -3.13 -4.20 14.93
CA PRO A 393 -3.68 -4.08 13.58
C PRO A 393 -3.24 -2.80 12.89
N CYS A 394 -3.38 -2.77 11.58
CA CYS A 394 -3.21 -1.56 10.78
C CYS A 394 -4.59 -0.98 10.41
N PHE A 395 -4.74 0.36 10.53
CA PHE A 395 -5.94 1.09 10.14
C PHE A 395 -5.72 2.00 8.92
N TYR A 396 -4.53 1.95 8.29
CA TYR A 396 -4.14 2.91 7.24
C TYR A 396 -3.87 2.27 5.89
N GLY A 397 -4.31 1.01 5.70
CA GLY A 397 -4.28 0.37 4.38
C GLY A 397 -3.80 -1.08 4.35
N ILE A 398 -3.16 -1.60 5.43
CA ILE A 398 -2.73 -3.00 5.48
C ILE A 398 -3.87 -3.88 6.00
N ASP A 399 -4.15 -5.01 5.35
CA ASP A 399 -5.17 -5.97 5.81
C ASP A 399 -4.65 -6.83 6.97
N THR A 400 -4.43 -6.19 8.10
CA THR A 400 -4.15 -6.83 9.40
C THR A 400 -5.14 -6.36 10.46
N ALA A 401 -6.36 -6.04 10.03
CA ALA A 401 -7.34 -5.37 10.87
C ALA A 401 -7.82 -6.20 12.06
N ASP A 402 -7.73 -7.55 12.01
CA ASP A 402 -8.15 -8.43 13.10
C ASP A 402 -6.96 -8.86 13.97
N GLN A 403 -6.84 -8.26 15.17
CA GLN A 403 -5.77 -8.59 16.13
C GLN A 403 -5.79 -10.08 16.54
N HIS A 404 -6.97 -10.73 16.51
CA HIS A 404 -7.07 -12.17 16.81
C HIS A 404 -6.30 -13.05 15.82
N GLN A 405 -5.97 -12.54 14.65
CA GLN A 405 -5.19 -13.27 13.66
C GLN A 405 -3.67 -13.04 13.80
N LEU A 406 -3.25 -12.08 14.63
CA LEU A 406 -1.85 -11.79 14.89
C LEU A 406 -1.30 -12.76 15.93
N VAL A 407 -0.40 -13.65 15.51
CA VAL A 407 0.14 -14.69 16.40
C VAL A 407 0.90 -14.09 17.58
N ALA A 408 1.67 -13.02 17.34
CA ALA A 408 2.49 -12.36 18.37
C ALA A 408 1.67 -11.46 19.33
N ALA A 409 0.39 -11.22 19.05
CA ALA A 409 -0.52 -10.58 20.00
C ALA A 409 -1.03 -11.56 21.08
N LYS A 410 -0.89 -12.88 20.86
CA LYS A 410 -1.45 -13.94 21.71
C LYS A 410 -0.43 -14.87 22.33
N MET A 411 0.73 -15.01 21.70
CA MET A 411 1.75 -16.00 22.05
C MET A 411 3.09 -15.33 22.32
N SER A 412 3.86 -15.86 23.25
CA SER A 412 5.27 -15.52 23.46
C SER A 412 6.11 -15.97 22.26
N THR A 413 7.37 -15.54 22.19
CA THR A 413 8.30 -16.00 21.16
C THR A 413 8.53 -17.49 21.21
N GLU A 414 8.61 -18.05 22.40
CA GLU A 414 8.80 -19.48 22.68
C GLU A 414 7.59 -20.30 22.21
N GLU A 415 6.38 -19.84 22.54
CA GLU A 415 5.12 -20.47 22.10
C GLU A 415 4.94 -20.42 20.57
N ILE A 416 5.33 -19.29 19.94
CA ILE A 416 5.30 -19.18 18.47
C ILE A 416 6.34 -20.14 17.86
N CYS A 417 7.53 -20.24 18.43
CA CYS A 417 8.58 -21.16 18.00
C CYS A 417 8.09 -22.61 18.00
N GLU A 418 7.48 -23.04 19.11
CA GLU A 418 6.86 -24.37 19.24
C GLU A 418 5.72 -24.54 18.22
N TYR A 419 4.82 -23.57 18.08
CA TYR A 419 3.69 -23.61 17.15
C TYR A 419 4.12 -23.79 15.70
N ILE A 420 5.18 -23.10 15.27
CA ILE A 420 5.70 -23.21 13.89
C ILE A 420 6.61 -24.44 13.70
N GLY A 421 7.05 -25.11 14.78
CA GLY A 421 7.93 -26.27 14.77
C GLY A 421 9.39 -25.97 14.45
N ALA A 422 9.85 -24.75 14.75
CA ALA A 422 11.23 -24.33 14.58
C ALA A 422 12.10 -24.70 15.79
N ASP A 423 13.43 -24.83 15.59
CA ASP A 423 14.39 -25.07 16.67
C ASP A 423 14.70 -23.77 17.45
N SER A 424 14.62 -22.62 16.79
CA SER A 424 14.63 -21.30 17.44
C SER A 424 13.92 -20.25 16.59
N LEU A 425 13.42 -19.22 17.26
CA LEU A 425 12.76 -18.07 16.61
C LEU A 425 13.38 -16.76 17.14
N GLY A 426 13.71 -15.85 16.23
CA GLY A 426 14.17 -14.51 16.57
C GLY A 426 13.50 -13.45 15.71
N PHE A 427 13.27 -12.28 16.30
CA PHE A 427 12.73 -11.10 15.64
C PHE A 427 13.73 -9.96 15.70
N LEU A 428 13.79 -9.14 14.66
CA LEU A 428 14.48 -7.86 14.72
C LEU A 428 13.81 -6.97 15.77
N SER A 429 14.57 -6.26 16.59
CA SER A 429 14.01 -5.29 17.51
C SER A 429 13.46 -4.06 16.76
N LEU A 430 12.53 -3.32 17.38
CA LEU A 430 12.04 -2.07 16.78
C LEU A 430 13.16 -1.02 16.66
N GLU A 431 14.04 -0.94 17.67
CA GLU A 431 15.23 -0.07 17.62
C GLU A 431 16.17 -0.49 16.49
N GLY A 432 16.39 -1.79 16.32
CA GLY A 432 17.20 -2.33 15.23
C GLY A 432 16.61 -2.01 13.85
N LEU A 433 15.29 -2.12 13.68
CA LEU A 433 14.61 -1.74 12.46
C LEU A 433 14.77 -0.23 12.18
N LEU A 434 14.51 0.62 13.18
CA LEU A 434 14.64 2.08 13.04
C LEU A 434 16.07 2.52 12.75
N ALA A 435 17.08 1.79 13.22
CA ALA A 435 18.48 2.04 12.88
C ALA A 435 18.84 1.70 11.42
N CYS A 436 18.05 0.87 10.75
CA CYS A 436 18.28 0.46 9.35
C CYS A 436 17.66 1.40 8.33
N VAL A 437 16.64 2.19 8.71
CA VAL A 437 15.93 3.10 7.82
C VAL A 437 16.47 4.53 7.90
N PRO A 438 16.19 5.42 6.92
CA PRO A 438 16.55 6.83 7.02
C PRO A 438 16.00 7.50 8.28
N SER A 439 16.76 8.45 8.85
CA SER A 439 16.33 9.19 10.05
C SER A 439 15.20 10.17 9.71
N ARG A 440 13.95 9.70 9.83
CA ARG A 440 12.70 10.49 9.65
C ARG A 440 11.58 9.86 10.49
N GLY A 441 10.42 10.49 10.54
CA GLY A 441 9.26 9.94 11.26
C GLY A 441 8.64 8.75 10.51
N TYR A 442 8.32 7.69 11.24
CA TYR A 442 7.66 6.50 10.71
C TYR A 442 6.38 6.18 11.46
N CYS A 443 5.39 5.66 10.74
CA CYS A 443 4.27 4.93 11.33
C CYS A 443 4.76 3.51 11.66
N GLU A 444 4.82 3.20 12.92
CA GLU A 444 5.22 1.91 13.50
C GLU A 444 4.07 1.24 14.27
N SER A 445 2.84 1.70 14.04
CA SER A 445 1.66 1.34 14.83
C SER A 445 1.44 -0.17 14.94
N CYS A 446 1.72 -0.92 13.87
CA CYS A 446 1.60 -2.39 13.87
C CYS A 446 2.55 -3.09 14.85
N PHE A 447 3.62 -2.42 15.29
CA PHE A 447 4.59 -2.91 16.27
C PHE A 447 4.36 -2.31 17.67
N SER A 448 4.06 -1.00 17.76
CA SER A 448 4.03 -0.25 19.01
C SER A 448 2.63 0.05 19.55
N GLY A 449 1.57 -0.01 18.73
CA GLY A 449 0.21 0.43 19.07
C GLY A 449 0.03 1.95 19.10
N LYS A 450 1.05 2.73 18.71
CA LYS A 450 0.98 4.20 18.65
C LYS A 450 0.58 4.63 17.25
N TYR A 451 -0.64 5.13 17.12
CA TYR A 451 -1.21 5.53 15.84
C TYR A 451 -1.03 7.03 15.58
N PRO A 452 -0.46 7.46 14.41
CA PRO A 452 -0.24 8.88 14.11
C PRO A 452 -1.53 9.65 13.82
N VAL A 453 -2.61 8.96 13.45
CA VAL A 453 -3.94 9.53 13.23
C VAL A 453 -4.90 8.92 14.25
N GLU A 454 -5.79 9.73 14.82
CA GLU A 454 -6.83 9.26 15.75
C GLU A 454 -7.78 8.29 15.05
N ILE A 455 -8.15 7.22 15.76
CA ILE A 455 -9.03 6.19 15.24
C ILE A 455 -10.38 6.31 15.93
N PRO A 456 -11.50 6.49 15.20
CA PRO A 456 -12.84 6.51 15.76
C PRO A 456 -13.16 5.19 16.51
N GLU A 457 -13.83 5.29 17.65
CA GLU A 457 -14.10 4.11 18.50
C GLU A 457 -15.00 3.08 17.80
N ASP A 458 -15.96 3.53 17.00
CA ASP A 458 -16.83 2.69 16.19
C ASP A 458 -16.07 1.95 15.09
N PHE A 459 -15.09 2.60 14.46
CA PHE A 459 -14.18 1.96 13.50
C PHE A 459 -13.29 0.93 14.19
N HIS A 460 -12.78 1.26 15.38
CA HIS A 460 -11.96 0.37 16.19
C HIS A 460 -12.71 -0.88 16.67
N GLN A 461 -13.95 -0.73 17.15
CA GLN A 461 -14.76 -1.86 17.67
C GLN A 461 -14.99 -2.98 16.66
N ARG A 462 -14.91 -2.70 15.35
CA ARG A 462 -15.00 -3.72 14.28
C ARG A 462 -13.80 -4.65 14.26
N PHE A 463 -12.65 -4.22 14.78
CA PHE A 463 -11.37 -4.88 14.57
C PHE A 463 -10.64 -5.28 15.87
N LEU A 464 -11.02 -4.74 17.01
CA LEU A 464 -10.34 -4.95 18.29
C LEU A 464 -11.32 -5.11 19.47
N PRO A 465 -11.48 -6.31 19.99
CA PRO A 465 -12.40 -6.52 21.10
C PRO A 465 -11.81 -6.18 22.49
N GLU A 466 -10.52 -6.38 22.75
CA GLU A 466 -10.02 -6.43 24.14
C GLU A 466 -8.94 -5.41 24.53
N ASN A 467 -8.12 -4.94 23.60
CA ASN A 467 -7.03 -4.00 23.89
C ASN A 467 -7.27 -2.67 23.17
N LYS A 468 -7.47 -1.60 23.94
CA LYS A 468 -7.66 -0.26 23.37
C LYS A 468 -6.31 0.43 23.18
N PRO A 469 -6.01 0.97 21.98
CA PRO A 469 -4.86 1.88 21.81
C PRO A 469 -5.03 3.14 22.67
N ASP A 470 -3.90 3.76 23.01
CA ASP A 470 -3.88 4.93 23.92
C ASP A 470 -4.60 6.18 23.35
N ASN A 471 -4.85 6.21 22.03
CA ASN A 471 -5.40 7.38 21.32
C ASN A 471 -6.73 7.13 20.61
N LEU A 472 -7.63 6.33 21.21
CA LEU A 472 -9.01 6.23 20.76
C LEU A 472 -9.81 7.49 21.10
N HIS A 473 -10.56 7.98 20.12
CA HIS A 473 -11.49 9.09 20.35
C HIS A 473 -12.92 8.58 20.56
N PRO A 474 -13.56 8.87 21.70
CA PRO A 474 -14.88 8.30 22.05
C PRO A 474 -16.03 8.80 21.16
N SER A 475 -15.87 9.93 20.47
CA SER A 475 -16.83 10.43 19.50
C SER A 475 -16.13 11.28 18.45
N TYR A 476 -16.21 10.88 17.19
CA TYR A 476 -15.73 11.68 16.07
C TYR A 476 -16.76 12.78 15.76
N THR A 477 -16.43 14.03 16.08
CA THR A 477 -17.27 15.16 15.67
C THR A 477 -16.91 15.52 14.23
N LEU A 478 -17.84 15.31 13.31
CA LEU A 478 -17.68 15.74 11.92
C LEU A 478 -17.45 17.24 11.86
N LYS A 479 -16.32 17.63 11.28
CA LYS A 479 -15.97 19.04 11.03
C LYS A 479 -16.65 19.59 9.77
N PHE A 480 -17.67 18.92 9.23
CA PHE A 480 -18.26 19.21 7.93
C PHE A 480 -18.79 20.65 7.89
N ASP A 481 -19.66 21.02 8.83
CA ASP A 481 -20.22 22.37 8.92
C ASP A 481 -19.12 23.43 9.19
N GLN A 482 -18.07 23.08 9.92
CA GLN A 482 -16.93 23.98 10.15
C GLN A 482 -16.16 24.25 8.86
N VAL A 483 -15.93 23.24 8.02
CA VAL A 483 -15.27 23.41 6.73
C VAL A 483 -16.15 24.21 5.77
N GLU A 484 -17.47 23.96 5.72
CA GLU A 484 -18.41 24.79 4.94
C GLU A 484 -18.39 26.24 5.40
N GLN A 485 -18.49 26.49 6.71
CA GLN A 485 -18.45 27.85 7.26
C GLN A 485 -17.15 28.57 6.92
N GLN A 486 -15.99 27.89 7.05
CA GLN A 486 -14.71 28.45 6.64
C GLN A 486 -14.68 28.86 5.17
N LEU A 487 -15.23 28.05 4.28
CA LEU A 487 -15.31 28.35 2.85
C LEU A 487 -16.23 29.54 2.57
N ILE A 488 -17.34 29.66 3.30
CA ILE A 488 -18.26 30.80 3.24
C ILE A 488 -17.55 32.08 3.72
N ASP A 489 -16.90 32.04 4.86
CA ASP A 489 -16.18 33.17 5.45
C ASP A 489 -15.02 33.67 4.54
N GLN A 490 -14.41 32.76 3.79
CA GLN A 490 -13.40 33.09 2.78
C GLN A 490 -13.97 33.55 1.44
N GLY A 491 -15.30 33.59 1.28
CA GLY A 491 -15.97 33.93 0.04
C GLY A 491 -15.74 32.91 -1.10
N LEU A 492 -15.41 31.69 -0.75
CA LEU A 492 -15.16 30.59 -1.68
C LEU A 492 -16.42 29.73 -1.92
N MET A 493 -17.42 29.83 -1.06
CA MET A 493 -18.69 29.13 -1.17
C MET A 493 -19.85 30.10 -0.85
N PRO A 494 -20.99 30.05 -1.56
CA PRO A 494 -22.15 30.85 -1.21
C PRO A 494 -22.74 30.38 0.12
N SER A 495 -23.23 31.34 0.94
CA SER A 495 -24.05 31.01 2.10
C SER A 495 -25.37 30.39 1.63
N GLU A 496 -25.82 29.31 2.25
CA GLU A 496 -27.17 28.79 2.03
C GLU A 496 -28.20 29.87 2.44
N GLN A 497 -29.07 30.26 1.49
CA GLN A 497 -30.26 31.09 1.76
C GLN A 497 -31.40 30.19 2.23
#